data_f4074a4d9ea199ca2ca4926415d6554b
#
_entry.id   f4074a4d9ea199ca2ca4926415d6554b
#
_cell.length_a   1.000
_cell.length_b   1.000
_cell.length_c   1.000
_cell.angle_alpha   90.00
_cell.angle_beta   90.00
_cell.angle_gamma   90.00
#
_symmetry.space_group_name_H-M   'P 1'
#
loop_
_entity.id
_entity.type
_entity.pdbx_description
1 polymer ?
#
loop_
_entity_poly.entity_id
_entity_poly.type
_entity_poly.pdbx_seq_one_letter_code
_entity_poly.pdbx_strand_id
1 'polypeptide(L)'
;MNPQSSAMPTCVVNCAVYREGVRTDITLDQISDVLAVDDQSFVWVGLYEPEEAQLDKLQEEFGLHDLAIEDAHHAHQRPKIEAYGNSLFLAVHTAQLVDSHVRFGETHVFVGPRFLVTVRHGASLSYRHVRARFEREPELLAQGPAFALYGILDFIVDNYQPIVNEFRDELNALEHEILAANWRRDTIVKLYELKKELTQMRLAVAPLQDILAQLTRTQMTQVTEEAKLYFRDVLDHVVRLNDMIDTLREMLTAAMSVNLSMVTIQQGETVKKLAGWAALLAAPTLIASWYGMNFEFMPELKGRYSYPILIGSVAVVCIVLYRYLKKVRWL
;
A
#
# COMPACT_ATOMS: atom_id res chain seq x y z
N MET A 1 -3.60 6.28 -55.84
CA MET A 1 -2.79 6.75 -54.71
C MET A 1 -3.53 6.31 -53.47
N ASN A 2 -3.06 5.28 -52.82
CA ASN A 2 -3.64 4.77 -51.57
C ASN A 2 -3.25 5.74 -50.43
N PRO A 3 -4.16 6.25 -49.62
CA PRO A 3 -3.78 6.92 -48.40
C PRO A 3 -3.19 5.86 -47.45
N GLN A 4 -1.92 5.98 -47.15
CA GLN A 4 -1.26 5.18 -46.09
C GLN A 4 -2.01 5.42 -44.80
N SER A 5 -2.70 4.41 -44.31
CA SER A 5 -3.16 4.32 -42.95
C SER A 5 -1.88 4.43 -42.09
N SER A 6 -1.60 5.60 -41.56
CA SER A 6 -0.56 5.76 -40.57
C SER A 6 -1.02 5.01 -39.31
N ALA A 7 -0.45 3.82 -39.09
CA ALA A 7 -0.69 3.07 -37.88
C ALA A 7 -0.34 3.99 -36.70
N MET A 8 -1.27 4.18 -35.76
CA MET A 8 -0.98 4.95 -34.54
C MET A 8 0.25 4.32 -33.84
N PRO A 9 1.17 5.15 -33.31
CA PRO A 9 2.27 4.65 -32.50
C PRO A 9 1.73 3.76 -31.38
N THR A 10 2.42 2.68 -31.06
CA THR A 10 1.98 1.67 -30.06
C THR A 10 1.70 2.26 -28.66
N CYS A 11 2.28 3.41 -28.33
CA CYS A 11 2.06 4.13 -27.06
C CYS A 11 0.73 4.92 -27.02
N VAL A 12 0.14 5.28 -28.20
CA VAL A 12 -1.14 6.00 -28.26
C VAL A 12 -2.28 5.00 -28.07
N VAL A 13 -2.89 5.06 -26.89
CA VAL A 13 -3.98 4.13 -26.51
C VAL A 13 -5.34 4.70 -26.91
N ASN A 14 -5.45 6.00 -27.02
CA ASN A 14 -6.66 6.72 -27.42
C ASN A 14 -6.31 8.08 -27.99
N CYS A 15 -6.97 8.46 -29.07
CA CYS A 15 -7.00 9.82 -29.58
C CYS A 15 -8.37 10.02 -30.26
N ALA A 16 -9.22 10.84 -29.65
CA ALA A 16 -10.55 11.04 -30.13
C ALA A 16 -11.03 12.47 -29.81
N VAL A 17 -11.85 13.02 -30.70
CA VAL A 17 -12.62 14.25 -30.47
C VAL A 17 -14.04 13.88 -30.05
N TYR A 18 -14.57 14.66 -29.11
CA TYR A 18 -15.93 14.54 -28.61
C TYR A 18 -16.69 15.81 -28.97
N ARG A 19 -17.81 15.65 -29.68
CA ARG A 19 -18.74 16.71 -30.05
C ARG A 19 -20.11 16.36 -29.50
N GLU A 20 -20.67 17.21 -28.67
CA GLU A 20 -21.93 16.91 -27.97
C GLU A 20 -21.97 15.51 -27.34
N GLY A 21 -20.81 15.07 -26.78
CA GLY A 21 -20.66 13.74 -26.18
C GLY A 21 -20.44 12.61 -27.20
N VAL A 22 -20.47 12.83 -28.48
CA VAL A 22 -20.29 11.82 -29.53
C VAL A 22 -18.81 11.74 -29.93
N ARG A 23 -18.26 10.53 -29.90
CA ARG A 23 -16.86 10.22 -30.19
C ARG A 23 -16.60 10.14 -31.70
N THR A 24 -15.49 10.72 -32.13
CA THR A 24 -14.88 10.48 -33.45
C THR A 24 -13.38 10.24 -33.24
N ASP A 25 -12.86 9.11 -33.74
CA ASP A 25 -11.43 8.82 -33.67
C ASP A 25 -10.65 9.70 -34.61
N ILE A 26 -9.53 10.24 -34.15
CA ILE A 26 -8.60 11.09 -34.89
C ILE A 26 -7.15 10.64 -34.66
N THR A 27 -6.23 11.13 -35.48
CA THR A 27 -4.77 10.98 -35.26
C THR A 27 -4.22 12.20 -34.52
N LEU A 28 -3.00 12.06 -33.94
CA LEU A 28 -2.34 13.18 -33.28
C LEU A 28 -2.13 14.39 -34.24
N ASP A 29 -1.87 14.12 -35.51
CA ASP A 29 -1.66 15.16 -36.55
C ASP A 29 -2.93 15.97 -36.92
N GLN A 30 -4.10 15.47 -36.52
CA GLN A 30 -5.40 16.11 -36.83
C GLN A 30 -5.93 16.97 -35.68
N ILE A 31 -5.22 17.02 -34.54
CA ILE A 31 -5.70 17.68 -33.32
C ILE A 31 -5.94 19.18 -33.56
N SER A 32 -4.95 19.90 -34.09
CA SER A 32 -5.05 21.34 -34.36
C SER A 32 -6.14 21.66 -35.38
N ASP A 33 -6.26 20.85 -36.44
CA ASP A 33 -7.28 21.03 -37.48
C ASP A 33 -8.69 20.89 -36.89
N VAL A 34 -8.90 19.87 -36.04
CA VAL A 34 -10.21 19.62 -35.41
C VAL A 34 -10.57 20.72 -34.43
N LEU A 35 -9.61 21.16 -33.61
CA LEU A 35 -9.81 22.23 -32.65
C LEU A 35 -10.05 23.61 -33.30
N ALA A 36 -9.57 23.82 -34.52
CA ALA A 36 -9.81 25.08 -35.29
C ALA A 36 -11.23 25.18 -35.86
N VAL A 37 -11.91 24.05 -36.08
CA VAL A 37 -13.21 24.03 -36.79
C VAL A 37 -14.40 24.26 -35.86
N ASP A 38 -14.33 23.85 -34.60
CA ASP A 38 -15.50 23.82 -33.70
C ASP A 38 -15.10 24.13 -32.26
N ASP A 39 -15.68 25.17 -31.66
CA ASP A 39 -15.39 25.63 -30.30
C ASP A 39 -16.07 24.82 -29.20
N GLN A 40 -17.05 23.98 -29.52
CA GLN A 40 -17.83 23.16 -28.58
C GLN A 40 -17.25 21.76 -28.40
N SER A 41 -16.25 21.38 -29.20
CA SER A 41 -15.62 20.07 -29.13
C SER A 41 -14.40 20.07 -28.22
N PHE A 42 -14.10 18.90 -27.60
CA PHE A 42 -12.83 18.69 -26.92
C PHE A 42 -12.17 17.40 -27.39
N VAL A 43 -10.84 17.34 -27.23
CA VAL A 43 -10.03 16.18 -27.59
C VAL A 43 -9.60 15.43 -26.33
N TRP A 44 -9.74 14.10 -26.32
CA TRP A 44 -9.22 13.23 -25.28
C TRP A 44 -8.12 12.32 -25.84
N VAL A 45 -6.88 12.54 -25.38
CA VAL A 45 -5.71 11.72 -25.73
C VAL A 45 -5.32 10.84 -24.55
N GLY A 46 -4.99 9.59 -24.82
CA GLY A 46 -4.44 8.65 -23.84
C GLY A 46 -3.16 8.04 -24.36
N LEU A 47 -2.08 8.19 -23.60
CA LEU A 47 -0.79 7.58 -23.85
C LEU A 47 -0.42 6.57 -22.75
N TYR A 48 0.37 5.58 -23.09
CA TYR A 48 0.97 4.64 -22.17
C TYR A 48 2.45 4.46 -22.51
N GLU A 49 3.34 4.76 -21.56
CA GLU A 49 4.80 4.74 -21.74
C GLU A 49 5.23 5.43 -23.04
N PRO A 50 4.87 6.72 -23.24
CA PRO A 50 5.25 7.42 -24.46
C PRO A 50 6.75 7.70 -24.51
N GLU A 51 7.28 7.74 -25.73
CA GLU A 51 8.61 8.29 -25.98
C GLU A 51 8.58 9.83 -25.99
N GLU A 52 9.73 10.47 -25.85
CA GLU A 52 9.90 11.93 -25.81
C GLU A 52 9.19 12.64 -26.99
N ALA A 53 9.39 12.10 -28.20
CA ALA A 53 8.82 12.68 -29.42
C ALA A 53 7.29 12.77 -29.43
N GLN A 54 6.56 11.87 -28.71
CA GLN A 54 5.10 11.97 -28.62
C GLN A 54 4.67 13.03 -27.62
N LEU A 55 5.42 13.23 -26.54
CA LEU A 55 5.13 14.29 -25.57
C LEU A 55 5.45 15.68 -26.16
N ASP A 56 6.56 15.83 -26.88
CA ASP A 56 6.91 17.06 -27.60
C ASP A 56 5.81 17.44 -28.61
N LYS A 57 5.29 16.43 -29.34
CA LYS A 57 4.20 16.68 -30.26
C LYS A 57 2.93 17.18 -29.55
N LEU A 58 2.55 16.58 -28.41
CA LEU A 58 1.42 17.06 -27.63
C LEU A 58 1.66 18.45 -27.05
N GLN A 59 2.90 18.78 -26.74
CA GLN A 59 3.28 20.12 -26.33
C GLN A 59 2.99 21.14 -27.42
N GLU A 60 3.38 20.84 -28.64
CA GLU A 60 3.12 21.72 -29.81
C GLU A 60 1.63 21.85 -30.09
N GLU A 61 0.88 20.74 -30.09
CA GLU A 61 -0.55 20.72 -30.46
C GLU A 61 -1.46 21.43 -29.44
N PHE A 62 -1.14 21.32 -28.14
CA PHE A 62 -1.97 21.89 -27.07
C PHE A 62 -1.34 23.11 -26.37
N GLY A 63 -0.11 23.49 -26.72
CA GLY A 63 0.61 24.58 -26.06
C GLY A 63 0.89 24.29 -24.60
N LEU A 64 1.31 23.06 -24.28
CA LEU A 64 1.58 22.65 -22.89
C LEU A 64 2.85 23.32 -22.37
N HIS A 65 2.88 23.60 -21.08
CA HIS A 65 4.01 24.28 -20.44
C HIS A 65 5.23 23.36 -20.33
N ASP A 66 6.43 23.89 -20.59
CA ASP A 66 7.70 23.14 -20.58
C ASP A 66 7.91 22.35 -19.30
N LEU A 67 7.68 22.96 -18.12
CA LEU A 67 7.83 22.27 -16.83
C LEU A 67 6.86 21.11 -16.65
N ALA A 68 5.64 21.21 -17.17
CA ALA A 68 4.66 20.12 -17.07
C ALA A 68 5.01 18.95 -18.01
N ILE A 69 5.63 19.24 -19.15
CA ILE A 69 6.17 18.21 -20.07
C ILE A 69 7.42 17.56 -19.46
N GLU A 70 8.31 18.34 -18.87
CA GLU A 70 9.48 17.81 -18.15
C GLU A 70 9.05 16.84 -17.05
N ASP A 71 8.05 17.19 -16.25
CA ASP A 71 7.48 16.30 -15.22
C ASP A 71 6.86 15.03 -15.83
N ALA A 72 6.24 15.12 -17.00
CA ALA A 72 5.65 13.96 -17.66
C ALA A 72 6.70 13.03 -18.29
N HIS A 73 7.87 13.54 -18.65
CA HIS A 73 9.01 12.73 -19.11
C HIS A 73 9.66 11.95 -17.96
N HIS A 74 9.78 12.59 -16.78
CA HIS A 74 10.39 12.00 -15.62
C HIS A 74 9.31 11.35 -14.74
N ALA A 75 9.07 10.05 -14.94
CA ALA A 75 8.23 9.25 -14.02
C ALA A 75 8.72 9.40 -12.56
N HIS A 76 7.85 9.11 -11.58
CA HIS A 76 8.09 9.20 -10.14
C HIS A 76 7.87 10.59 -9.54
N GLN A 77 6.93 11.33 -10.09
CA GLN A 77 6.48 12.60 -9.53
C GLN A 77 5.67 12.38 -8.25
N ARG A 78 5.82 13.30 -7.29
CA ARG A 78 4.87 13.33 -6.16
C ARG A 78 3.50 13.77 -6.68
N PRO A 79 2.41 13.15 -6.18
CA PRO A 79 1.09 13.61 -6.57
C PRO A 79 0.91 15.09 -6.28
N LYS A 80 0.53 15.86 -7.31
CA LYS A 80 0.39 17.32 -7.26
C LYS A 80 -0.61 17.81 -8.28
N ILE A 81 -1.06 19.04 -8.11
CA ILE A 81 -1.82 19.80 -9.10
C ILE A 81 -1.18 21.17 -9.27
N GLU A 82 -0.97 21.57 -10.51
CA GLU A 82 -0.35 22.85 -10.87
C GLU A 82 -1.13 23.50 -12.01
N ALA A 83 -1.30 24.83 -11.92
CA ALA A 83 -1.97 25.61 -12.96
C ALA A 83 -0.92 26.33 -13.81
N TYR A 84 -0.99 26.13 -15.12
CA TYR A 84 -0.14 26.78 -16.11
C TYR A 84 -1.01 27.55 -17.11
N GLY A 85 -1.16 28.85 -16.87
CA GLY A 85 -2.02 29.68 -17.70
C GLY A 85 -3.46 29.17 -17.73
N ASN A 86 -3.92 28.70 -18.88
CA ASN A 86 -5.28 28.18 -19.08
C ASN A 86 -5.33 26.63 -19.08
N SER A 87 -4.33 25.96 -18.52
CA SER A 87 -4.28 24.51 -18.36
C SER A 87 -3.91 24.10 -16.96
N LEU A 88 -4.37 22.92 -16.55
CA LEU A 88 -4.01 22.25 -15.28
C LEU A 88 -3.15 21.05 -15.61
N PHE A 89 -2.11 20.83 -14.80
CA PHE A 89 -1.33 19.61 -14.78
C PHE A 89 -1.57 18.91 -13.44
N LEU A 90 -1.88 17.62 -13.50
CA LEU A 90 -2.04 16.76 -12.33
C LEU A 90 -1.10 15.57 -12.49
N ALA A 91 -0.36 15.26 -11.43
CA ALA A 91 0.31 13.98 -11.26
C ALA A 91 -0.40 13.20 -10.16
N VAL A 92 -0.82 11.98 -10.41
CA VAL A 92 -1.51 11.11 -9.45
C VAL A 92 -0.91 9.72 -9.50
N HIS A 93 -0.73 9.10 -8.33
CA HIS A 93 -0.31 7.71 -8.29
C HIS A 93 -1.49 6.80 -8.60
N THR A 94 -1.21 5.63 -9.13
CA THR A 94 -2.18 4.55 -9.34
C THR A 94 -1.67 3.30 -8.64
N ALA A 95 -2.56 2.39 -8.26
CA ALA A 95 -2.20 1.14 -7.64
C ALA A 95 -3.02 -0.01 -8.24
N GLN A 96 -2.41 -1.17 -8.35
CA GLN A 96 -3.04 -2.42 -8.80
C GLN A 96 -2.61 -3.57 -7.90
N LEU A 97 -3.55 -4.45 -7.61
CA LEU A 97 -3.24 -5.73 -6.96
C LEU A 97 -2.86 -6.76 -8.05
N VAL A 98 -1.61 -7.19 -8.04
CA VAL A 98 -1.06 -8.19 -8.99
C VAL A 98 -0.40 -9.30 -8.17
N ASP A 99 -0.88 -10.53 -8.30
CA ASP A 99 -0.35 -11.70 -7.58
C ASP A 99 -0.26 -11.46 -6.06
N SER A 100 -1.31 -10.88 -5.45
CA SER A 100 -1.40 -10.51 -4.02
C SER A 100 -0.36 -9.49 -3.55
N HIS A 101 0.27 -8.77 -4.46
CA HIS A 101 1.17 -7.65 -4.17
C HIS A 101 0.68 -6.38 -4.83
N VAL A 102 0.84 -5.26 -4.11
CA VAL A 102 0.46 -3.95 -4.66
C VAL A 102 1.59 -3.42 -5.53
N ARG A 103 1.25 -3.14 -6.79
CA ARG A 103 2.13 -2.44 -7.72
C ARG A 103 1.62 -1.03 -7.95
N PHE A 104 2.52 -0.08 -7.86
CA PHE A 104 2.23 1.33 -8.06
C PHE A 104 2.65 1.76 -9.46
N GLY A 105 1.88 2.66 -10.01
CA GLY A 105 2.17 3.41 -11.22
C GLY A 105 1.75 4.86 -11.04
N GLU A 106 1.74 5.61 -12.11
CA GLU A 106 1.30 7.01 -12.07
C GLU A 106 0.57 7.38 -13.36
N THR A 107 -0.24 8.42 -13.23
CA THR A 107 -0.91 9.05 -14.36
C THR A 107 -0.71 10.55 -14.26
N HIS A 108 -0.18 11.13 -15.32
CA HIS A 108 -0.13 12.56 -15.52
C HIS A 108 -1.31 12.98 -16.36
N VAL A 109 -2.03 14.01 -15.93
CA VAL A 109 -3.21 14.50 -16.62
C VAL A 109 -3.04 15.98 -16.92
N PHE A 110 -3.15 16.34 -18.19
CA PHE A 110 -3.23 17.72 -18.62
C PHE A 110 -4.67 18.04 -18.99
N VAL A 111 -5.20 19.10 -18.44
CA VAL A 111 -6.59 19.54 -18.68
C VAL A 111 -6.58 20.98 -19.13
N GLY A 112 -7.06 21.22 -20.32
CA GLY A 112 -7.33 22.56 -20.83
C GLY A 112 -8.82 22.77 -21.06
N PRO A 113 -9.21 23.93 -21.56
CA PRO A 113 -10.62 24.23 -21.86
C PRO A 113 -11.24 23.25 -22.84
N ARG A 114 -10.43 22.71 -23.76
CA ARG A 114 -10.89 21.88 -24.89
C ARG A 114 -10.07 20.61 -25.08
N PHE A 115 -9.29 20.19 -24.08
CA PHE A 115 -8.53 18.95 -24.16
C PHE A 115 -8.37 18.29 -22.79
N LEU A 116 -8.22 16.99 -22.84
CA LEU A 116 -7.75 16.15 -21.76
C LEU A 116 -6.68 15.20 -22.31
N VAL A 117 -5.47 15.25 -21.75
CA VAL A 117 -4.40 14.32 -22.09
C VAL A 117 -4.05 13.50 -20.85
N THR A 118 -3.96 12.19 -21.00
CA THR A 118 -3.52 11.29 -19.94
C THR A 118 -2.26 10.55 -20.37
N VAL A 119 -1.21 10.64 -19.57
CA VAL A 119 0.04 9.90 -19.76
C VAL A 119 0.19 8.94 -18.59
N ARG A 120 0.28 7.64 -18.87
CA ARG A 120 0.33 6.59 -17.86
C ARG A 120 1.70 5.94 -17.85
N HIS A 121 2.22 5.72 -16.63
CA HIS A 121 3.49 5.03 -16.40
C HIS A 121 3.32 3.90 -15.38
N GLY A 122 4.08 2.82 -15.57
CA GLY A 122 4.11 1.68 -14.67
C GLY A 122 2.77 0.93 -14.56
N ALA A 123 2.44 0.50 -13.35
CA ALA A 123 1.23 -0.27 -13.07
C ALA A 123 -0.02 0.64 -13.02
N SER A 124 -0.44 1.11 -14.18
CA SER A 124 -1.63 1.95 -14.36
C SER A 124 -2.70 1.22 -15.16
N LEU A 125 -3.93 1.19 -14.65
CA LEU A 125 -5.08 0.57 -15.32
C LEU A 125 -5.50 1.37 -16.57
N SER A 126 -6.07 0.65 -17.54
CA SER A 126 -6.60 1.29 -18.74
C SER A 126 -7.89 2.06 -18.44
N TYR A 127 -7.98 3.30 -18.90
CA TYR A 127 -9.19 4.13 -18.79
C TYR A 127 -10.25 3.82 -19.85
N ARG A 128 -10.12 2.69 -20.57
CA ARG A 128 -11.12 2.26 -21.56
C ARG A 128 -12.51 2.11 -20.95
N HIS A 129 -12.61 1.59 -19.73
CA HIS A 129 -13.88 1.43 -19.05
C HIS A 129 -14.49 2.77 -18.65
N VAL A 130 -13.66 3.73 -18.22
CA VAL A 130 -14.10 5.10 -17.92
C VAL A 130 -14.68 5.73 -19.18
N ARG A 131 -13.96 5.70 -20.31
CA ARG A 131 -14.46 6.21 -21.57
C ARG A 131 -15.76 5.57 -21.99
N ALA A 132 -15.83 4.23 -21.97
CA ALA A 132 -17.02 3.49 -22.36
C ALA A 132 -18.24 3.80 -21.47
N ARG A 133 -18.05 4.13 -20.18
CA ARG A 133 -19.11 4.59 -19.28
C ARG A 133 -19.63 5.96 -19.74
N PHE A 134 -18.75 6.93 -19.92
CA PHE A 134 -19.13 8.30 -20.32
C PHE A 134 -19.70 8.37 -21.73
N GLU A 135 -19.26 7.53 -22.66
CA GLU A 135 -19.82 7.43 -24.02
C GLU A 135 -21.27 6.90 -24.03
N ARG A 136 -21.74 6.28 -22.94
CA ARG A 136 -23.16 5.91 -22.74
C ARG A 136 -23.97 7.03 -22.11
N GLU A 137 -23.32 8.03 -21.56
CA GLU A 137 -23.91 9.21 -20.91
C GLU A 137 -23.40 10.48 -21.61
N PRO A 138 -23.76 10.71 -22.89
CA PRO A 138 -23.19 11.78 -23.70
C PRO A 138 -23.45 13.16 -23.12
N GLU A 139 -24.53 13.36 -22.39
CA GLU A 139 -24.85 14.62 -21.71
C GLU A 139 -23.78 15.04 -20.69
N LEU A 140 -23.18 14.08 -19.96
CA LEU A 140 -22.09 14.37 -19.04
C LEU A 140 -20.80 14.70 -19.81
N LEU A 141 -20.52 13.96 -20.85
CA LEU A 141 -19.32 14.17 -21.66
C LEU A 141 -19.38 15.49 -22.48
N ALA A 142 -20.58 15.93 -22.87
CA ALA A 142 -20.80 17.21 -23.51
C ALA A 142 -20.46 18.42 -22.63
N GLN A 143 -20.39 18.23 -21.29
CA GLN A 143 -19.98 19.29 -20.37
C GLN A 143 -18.44 19.54 -20.37
N GLY A 144 -17.68 18.74 -21.12
CA GLY A 144 -16.29 19.02 -21.45
C GLY A 144 -15.25 18.22 -20.62
N PRO A 145 -13.98 18.63 -20.71
CA PRO A 145 -12.84 17.87 -20.16
C PRO A 145 -12.87 17.64 -18.64
N ALA A 146 -13.51 18.54 -17.87
CA ALA A 146 -13.62 18.42 -16.42
C ALA A 146 -14.36 17.15 -15.98
N PHE A 147 -15.39 16.73 -16.72
CA PHE A 147 -16.11 15.50 -16.41
C PHE A 147 -15.31 14.25 -16.78
N ALA A 148 -14.53 14.30 -17.85
CA ALA A 148 -13.59 13.23 -18.16
C ALA A 148 -12.50 13.11 -17.10
N LEU A 149 -11.99 14.24 -16.56
CA LEU A 149 -11.07 14.25 -15.42
C LEU A 149 -11.72 13.64 -14.18
N TYR A 150 -12.97 14.02 -13.86
CA TYR A 150 -13.73 13.42 -12.75
C TYR A 150 -13.76 11.90 -12.89
N GLY A 151 -14.16 11.38 -14.04
CA GLY A 151 -14.25 9.95 -14.24
C GLY A 151 -12.91 9.21 -14.10
N ILE A 152 -11.79 9.85 -14.44
CA ILE A 152 -10.46 9.28 -14.24
C ILE A 152 -10.12 9.23 -12.75
N LEU A 153 -10.33 10.34 -12.01
CA LEU A 153 -10.03 10.40 -10.59
C LEU A 153 -10.94 9.46 -9.76
N ASP A 154 -12.23 9.42 -10.07
CA ASP A 154 -13.20 8.49 -9.51
C ASP A 154 -12.73 7.03 -9.68
N PHE A 155 -12.37 6.65 -10.91
CA PHE A 155 -11.87 5.32 -11.21
C PHE A 155 -10.55 4.98 -10.48
N ILE A 156 -9.62 5.93 -10.36
CA ILE A 156 -8.37 5.72 -9.60
C ILE A 156 -8.68 5.46 -8.12
N VAL A 157 -9.56 6.27 -7.53
CA VAL A 157 -9.94 6.16 -6.11
C VAL A 157 -10.69 4.86 -5.83
N ASP A 158 -11.61 4.48 -6.72
CA ASP A 158 -12.34 3.21 -6.61
C ASP A 158 -11.41 2.00 -6.62
N ASN A 159 -10.31 2.06 -7.38
CA ASN A 159 -9.32 0.97 -7.40
C ASN A 159 -8.49 0.85 -6.12
N TYR A 160 -8.43 1.87 -5.28
CA TYR A 160 -7.75 1.77 -3.99
C TYR A 160 -8.55 0.99 -2.95
N GLN A 161 -9.89 1.04 -3.00
CA GLN A 161 -10.76 0.40 -2.01
C GLN A 161 -10.52 -1.11 -1.86
N PRO A 162 -10.48 -1.91 -2.94
CA PRO A 162 -10.20 -3.35 -2.83
C PRO A 162 -8.80 -3.63 -2.27
N ILE A 163 -7.80 -2.81 -2.58
CA ILE A 163 -6.44 -2.95 -2.06
C ILE A 163 -6.40 -2.72 -0.54
N VAL A 164 -7.07 -1.66 -0.06
CA VAL A 164 -7.16 -1.37 1.38
C VAL A 164 -7.93 -2.46 2.13
N ASN A 165 -8.95 -3.06 1.50
CA ASN A 165 -9.66 -4.21 2.06
C ASN A 165 -8.74 -5.44 2.18
N GLU A 166 -7.91 -5.73 1.17
CA GLU A 166 -6.94 -6.83 1.21
C GLU A 166 -5.94 -6.64 2.35
N PHE A 167 -5.40 -5.43 2.54
CA PHE A 167 -4.53 -5.11 3.67
C PHE A 167 -5.17 -5.37 5.03
N ARG A 168 -6.47 -5.05 5.15
CA ARG A 168 -7.23 -5.32 6.38
C ARG A 168 -7.36 -6.81 6.64
N ASP A 169 -7.67 -7.58 5.61
CA ASP A 169 -7.88 -9.03 5.74
C ASP A 169 -6.55 -9.74 6.04
N GLU A 170 -5.44 -9.30 5.42
CA GLU A 170 -4.09 -9.77 5.73
C GLU A 170 -3.68 -9.44 7.18
N LEU A 171 -3.92 -8.21 7.64
CA LEU A 171 -3.63 -7.81 9.02
C LEU A 171 -4.42 -8.66 10.03
N ASN A 172 -5.71 -8.88 9.81
CA ASN A 172 -6.54 -9.73 10.64
C ASN A 172 -6.00 -11.18 10.71
N ALA A 173 -5.55 -11.73 9.58
CA ALA A 173 -4.94 -13.06 9.54
C ALA A 173 -3.63 -13.12 10.35
N LEU A 174 -2.78 -12.09 10.24
CA LEU A 174 -1.54 -11.97 10.99
C LEU A 174 -1.79 -11.80 12.50
N GLU A 175 -2.79 -11.04 12.92
CA GLU A 175 -3.18 -10.92 14.32
C GLU A 175 -3.62 -12.27 14.90
N HIS A 176 -4.41 -13.04 14.19
CA HIS A 176 -4.79 -14.39 14.58
C HIS A 176 -3.57 -15.32 14.70
N GLU A 177 -2.62 -15.24 13.79
CA GLU A 177 -1.38 -16.03 13.81
C GLU A 177 -0.53 -15.69 15.05
N ILE A 178 -0.40 -14.41 15.41
CA ILE A 178 0.32 -13.93 16.60
C ILE A 178 -0.33 -14.45 17.87
N LEU A 179 -1.65 -14.38 17.99
CA LEU A 179 -2.39 -14.78 19.21
C LEU A 179 -2.48 -16.28 19.37
N ALA A 180 -2.43 -17.08 18.31
CA ALA A 180 -2.48 -18.54 18.35
C ALA A 180 -1.22 -19.19 18.95
N ALA A 181 -0.24 -18.43 19.43
CA ALA A 181 1.04 -18.88 19.96
C ALA A 181 1.87 -19.75 18.98
N ASN A 182 1.52 -19.77 17.71
CA ASN A 182 2.27 -20.40 16.62
C ASN A 182 3.29 -19.44 16.03
N TRP A 183 4.09 -18.82 16.88
CA TRP A 183 5.05 -17.84 16.43
C TRP A 183 6.00 -18.42 15.37
N ARG A 184 5.98 -17.82 14.20
CA ARG A 184 6.88 -18.13 13.08
C ARG A 184 7.70 -16.89 12.77
N ARG A 185 8.95 -17.10 12.40
CA ARG A 185 9.85 -16.02 11.98
C ARG A 185 9.28 -15.25 10.79
N ASP A 186 8.52 -15.93 9.93
CA ASP A 186 7.89 -15.38 8.74
C ASP A 186 6.83 -14.32 9.07
N THR A 187 6.17 -14.40 10.24
CA THR A 187 5.14 -13.45 10.66
C THR A 187 5.70 -12.03 10.80
N ILE A 188 6.94 -11.89 11.30
CA ILE A 188 7.61 -10.58 11.40
C ILE A 188 7.88 -10.01 10.00
N VAL A 189 8.32 -10.84 9.06
CA VAL A 189 8.61 -10.42 7.68
C VAL A 189 7.33 -9.92 7.03
N LYS A 190 6.24 -10.67 7.13
CA LYS A 190 4.92 -10.28 6.59
C LYS A 190 4.41 -8.96 7.19
N LEU A 191 4.51 -8.79 8.52
CA LEU A 191 4.14 -7.53 9.18
C LEU A 191 4.96 -6.34 8.65
N TYR A 192 6.24 -6.56 8.36
CA TYR A 192 7.10 -5.51 7.81
C TYR A 192 6.76 -5.19 6.35
N GLU A 193 6.47 -6.21 5.54
CA GLU A 193 6.03 -6.06 4.14
C GLU A 193 4.70 -5.31 4.08
N LEU A 194 3.71 -5.71 4.86
CA LEU A 194 2.43 -5.02 4.97
C LEU A 194 2.59 -3.56 5.42
N LYS A 195 3.50 -3.30 6.37
CA LYS A 195 3.83 -1.92 6.78
C LYS A 195 4.37 -1.08 5.64
N LYS A 196 5.24 -1.66 4.82
CA LYS A 196 5.82 -0.99 3.65
C LYS A 196 4.75 -0.67 2.62
N GLU A 197 3.88 -1.63 2.29
CA GLU A 197 2.80 -1.44 1.32
C GLU A 197 1.76 -0.42 1.80
N LEU A 198 1.34 -0.48 3.07
CA LEU A 198 0.46 0.54 3.67
C LEU A 198 1.08 1.94 3.65
N THR A 199 2.39 2.04 3.86
CA THR A 199 3.08 3.33 3.79
C THR A 199 3.10 3.88 2.36
N GLN A 200 3.35 3.04 1.37
CA GLN A 200 3.30 3.43 -0.04
C GLN A 200 1.87 3.83 -0.46
N MET A 201 0.87 3.07 0.00
CA MET A 201 -0.53 3.38 -0.26
C MET A 201 -0.92 4.76 0.31
N ARG A 202 -0.48 5.07 1.52
CA ARG A 202 -0.70 6.39 2.12
C ARG A 202 -0.05 7.52 1.31
N LEU A 203 1.16 7.29 0.80
CA LEU A 203 1.85 8.28 -0.05
C LEU A 203 1.14 8.49 -1.40
N ALA A 204 0.39 7.51 -1.87
CA ALA A 204 -0.43 7.64 -3.08
C ALA A 204 -1.76 8.36 -2.80
N VAL A 205 -2.45 8.01 -1.69
CA VAL A 205 -3.82 8.48 -1.41
C VAL A 205 -3.85 9.84 -0.71
N ALA A 206 -2.95 10.09 0.27
CA ALA A 206 -3.02 11.31 1.07
C ALA A 206 -2.92 12.62 0.24
N PRO A 207 -2.03 12.74 -0.77
CA PRO A 207 -1.97 13.96 -1.57
C PRO A 207 -3.19 14.19 -2.46
N LEU A 208 -3.96 13.13 -2.80
CA LEU A 208 -5.19 13.28 -3.57
C LEU A 208 -6.26 14.10 -2.84
N GLN A 209 -6.25 14.08 -1.51
CA GLN A 209 -7.13 14.92 -0.70
C GLN A 209 -6.87 16.40 -0.97
N ASP A 210 -5.61 16.81 -1.04
CA ASP A 210 -5.24 18.19 -1.31
C ASP A 210 -5.55 18.58 -2.77
N ILE A 211 -5.29 17.68 -3.72
CA ILE A 211 -5.62 17.87 -5.15
C ILE A 211 -7.13 18.09 -5.31
N LEU A 212 -7.96 17.19 -4.77
CA LEU A 212 -9.41 17.28 -4.88
C LEU A 212 -9.97 18.50 -4.09
N ALA A 213 -9.38 18.83 -2.94
CA ALA A 213 -9.74 20.05 -2.21
C ALA A 213 -9.46 21.32 -3.03
N GLN A 214 -8.36 21.35 -3.78
CA GLN A 214 -8.05 22.46 -4.68
C GLN A 214 -9.05 22.52 -5.86
N LEU A 215 -9.38 21.40 -6.49
CA LEU A 215 -10.36 21.32 -7.58
C LEU A 215 -11.76 21.77 -7.14
N THR A 216 -12.13 21.54 -5.88
CA THR A 216 -13.45 21.91 -5.34
C THR A 216 -13.55 23.35 -4.82
N ARG A 217 -12.45 23.91 -4.30
CA ARG A 217 -12.46 25.22 -3.62
C ARG A 217 -11.98 26.38 -4.48
N THR A 218 -11.04 26.13 -5.38
CA THR A 218 -10.43 27.17 -6.20
C THR A 218 -11.30 27.45 -7.42
N GLN A 219 -11.44 28.74 -7.78
CA GLN A 219 -12.05 29.12 -9.04
C GLN A 219 -11.03 28.85 -10.17
N MET A 220 -11.18 27.70 -10.80
CA MET A 220 -10.39 27.29 -11.96
C MET A 220 -11.29 27.34 -13.19
N THR A 221 -10.81 27.98 -14.26
CA THR A 221 -11.58 28.14 -15.51
C THR A 221 -11.89 26.80 -16.19
N GLN A 222 -11.10 25.78 -15.88
CA GLN A 222 -11.23 24.43 -16.44
C GLN A 222 -12.28 23.57 -15.70
N VAL A 223 -12.72 23.99 -14.49
CA VAL A 223 -13.64 23.21 -13.65
C VAL A 223 -14.94 23.97 -13.47
N THR A 224 -16.03 23.41 -14.01
CA THR A 224 -17.37 23.99 -13.88
C THR A 224 -17.93 23.79 -12.47
N GLU A 225 -18.90 24.62 -12.05
CA GLU A 225 -19.54 24.48 -10.74
C GLU A 225 -20.27 23.12 -10.60
N GLU A 226 -20.81 22.61 -11.71
CA GLU A 226 -21.42 21.27 -11.72
C GLU A 226 -20.37 20.19 -11.48
N ALA A 227 -19.21 20.23 -12.14
CA ALA A 227 -18.13 19.27 -11.95
C ALA A 227 -17.58 19.27 -10.51
N LYS A 228 -17.58 20.43 -9.81
CA LYS A 228 -17.17 20.52 -8.41
C LYS A 228 -18.00 19.66 -7.48
N LEU A 229 -19.29 19.45 -7.76
CA LEU A 229 -20.14 18.56 -6.95
C LEU A 229 -19.65 17.11 -7.03
N TYR A 230 -19.27 16.66 -8.22
CA TYR A 230 -18.73 15.32 -8.44
C TYR A 230 -17.34 15.15 -7.83
N PHE A 231 -16.45 16.14 -7.94
CA PHE A 231 -15.15 16.11 -7.27
C PHE A 231 -15.28 16.09 -5.75
N ARG A 232 -16.34 16.68 -5.18
CA ARG A 232 -16.61 16.60 -3.73
C ARG A 232 -16.94 15.18 -3.30
N ASP A 233 -17.70 14.44 -4.09
CA ASP A 233 -18.00 13.03 -3.82
C ASP A 233 -16.72 12.18 -3.83
N VAL A 234 -15.84 12.36 -4.83
CA VAL A 234 -14.54 11.69 -4.87
C VAL A 234 -13.67 12.09 -3.67
N LEU A 235 -13.70 13.37 -3.25
CA LEU A 235 -12.98 13.83 -2.07
C LEU A 235 -13.44 13.09 -0.79
N ASP A 236 -14.76 12.91 -0.63
CA ASP A 236 -15.30 12.19 0.53
C ASP A 236 -14.85 10.70 0.54
N HIS A 237 -14.70 10.08 -0.64
CA HIS A 237 -14.13 8.74 -0.77
C HIS A 237 -12.65 8.71 -0.37
N VAL A 238 -11.86 9.68 -0.81
CA VAL A 238 -10.42 9.79 -0.46
C VAL A 238 -10.22 10.02 1.03
N VAL A 239 -11.04 10.88 1.66
CA VAL A 239 -10.98 11.10 3.12
C VAL A 239 -11.22 9.78 3.87
N ARG A 240 -12.26 9.04 3.50
CA ARG A 240 -12.55 7.72 4.11
C ARG A 240 -11.42 6.72 3.91
N LEU A 241 -10.81 6.68 2.73
CA LEU A 241 -9.67 5.82 2.45
C LEU A 241 -8.46 6.18 3.33
N ASN A 242 -8.16 7.48 3.49
CA ASN A 242 -7.08 7.95 4.36
C ASN A 242 -7.31 7.53 5.81
N ASP A 243 -8.53 7.69 6.33
CA ASP A 243 -8.90 7.28 7.70
C ASP A 243 -8.75 5.76 7.88
N MET A 244 -9.14 4.96 6.89
CA MET A 244 -8.97 3.51 6.91
C MET A 244 -7.48 3.12 6.90
N ILE A 245 -6.66 3.74 6.04
CA ILE A 245 -5.22 3.47 5.96
C ILE A 245 -4.52 3.85 7.28
N ASP A 246 -4.86 4.99 7.87
CA ASP A 246 -4.27 5.41 9.14
C ASP A 246 -4.69 4.48 10.29
N THR A 247 -5.95 4.04 10.34
CA THR A 247 -6.43 3.02 11.29
C THR A 247 -5.65 1.70 11.14
N LEU A 248 -5.48 1.20 9.91
CA LEU A 248 -4.72 -0.03 9.66
C LEU A 248 -3.24 0.10 10.09
N ARG A 249 -2.63 1.27 9.91
CA ARG A 249 -1.25 1.52 10.35
C ARG A 249 -1.12 1.52 11.88
N GLU A 250 -2.12 2.05 12.60
CA GLU A 250 -2.17 1.98 14.06
C GLU A 250 -2.34 0.55 14.55
N MET A 251 -3.29 -0.19 13.98
CA MET A 251 -3.50 -1.61 14.30
C MET A 251 -2.25 -2.45 14.03
N LEU A 252 -1.59 -2.24 12.89
CA LEU A 252 -0.34 -2.92 12.55
C LEU A 252 0.77 -2.61 13.57
N THR A 253 0.88 -1.37 14.02
CA THR A 253 1.85 -0.98 15.05
C THR A 253 1.55 -1.67 16.39
N ALA A 254 0.28 -1.77 16.76
CA ALA A 254 -0.17 -2.52 17.93
C ALA A 254 0.15 -4.03 17.80
N ALA A 255 -0.16 -4.64 16.65
CA ALA A 255 0.15 -6.04 16.37
C ALA A 255 1.65 -6.34 16.48
N MET A 256 2.51 -5.46 15.96
CA MET A 256 3.97 -5.56 16.10
C MET A 256 4.40 -5.52 17.58
N SER A 257 3.79 -4.66 18.38
CA SER A 257 4.08 -4.53 19.82
C SER A 257 3.64 -5.76 20.60
N VAL A 258 2.46 -6.30 20.28
CA VAL A 258 1.95 -7.55 20.85
C VAL A 258 2.87 -8.72 20.50
N ASN A 259 3.28 -8.82 19.23
CA ASN A 259 4.22 -9.86 18.78
C ASN A 259 5.53 -9.83 19.57
N LEU A 260 6.13 -8.64 19.76
CA LEU A 260 7.35 -8.49 20.57
C LEU A 260 7.14 -8.93 22.02
N SER A 261 5.99 -8.57 22.60
CA SER A 261 5.62 -8.97 23.97
C SER A 261 5.47 -10.47 24.10
N MET A 262 4.84 -11.14 23.12
CA MET A 262 4.69 -12.61 23.10
C MET A 262 6.05 -13.33 23.00
N VAL A 263 6.96 -12.84 22.16
CA VAL A 263 8.34 -13.35 22.07
C VAL A 263 9.04 -13.23 23.42
N THR A 264 8.92 -12.10 24.11
CA THR A 264 9.53 -11.87 25.42
C THR A 264 8.97 -12.82 26.48
N ILE A 265 7.65 -13.04 26.49
CA ILE A 265 7.00 -14.01 27.39
C ILE A 265 7.54 -15.42 27.14
N GLN A 266 7.62 -15.85 25.89
CA GLN A 266 8.11 -17.17 25.51
C GLN A 266 9.60 -17.37 25.90
N GLN A 267 10.42 -16.33 25.71
CA GLN A 267 11.82 -16.37 26.22
C GLN A 267 11.86 -16.54 27.74
N GLY A 268 11.01 -15.78 28.45
CA GLY A 268 10.89 -15.91 29.91
C GLY A 268 10.50 -17.32 30.35
N GLU A 269 9.56 -17.96 29.67
CA GLU A 269 9.18 -19.35 29.95
C GLU A 269 10.32 -20.34 29.67
N THR A 270 11.05 -20.14 28.59
CA THR A 270 12.22 -20.97 28.25
C THR A 270 13.31 -20.85 29.32
N VAL A 271 13.61 -19.63 29.78
CA VAL A 271 14.58 -19.39 30.87
C VAL A 271 14.12 -20.03 32.17
N LYS A 272 12.83 -19.94 32.55
CA LYS A 272 12.26 -20.62 33.71
C LYS A 272 12.47 -22.13 33.64
N LYS A 273 12.15 -22.76 32.51
CA LYS A 273 12.35 -24.19 32.28
C LYS A 273 13.84 -24.59 32.46
N LEU A 274 14.73 -23.80 31.81
CA LEU A 274 16.17 -24.04 31.91
C LEU A 274 16.65 -23.93 33.36
N ALA A 275 16.25 -22.90 34.11
CA ALA A 275 16.57 -22.72 35.52
C ALA A 275 16.01 -23.85 36.40
N GLY A 276 14.79 -24.32 36.10
CA GLY A 276 14.17 -25.47 36.78
C GLY A 276 14.99 -26.76 36.63
N TRP A 277 15.42 -27.07 35.41
CA TRP A 277 16.30 -28.20 35.14
C TRP A 277 17.68 -28.05 35.79
N ALA A 278 18.26 -26.84 35.73
CA ALA A 278 19.54 -26.55 36.39
C ALA A 278 19.45 -26.74 37.91
N ALA A 279 18.39 -26.27 38.56
CA ALA A 279 18.16 -26.46 40.00
C ALA A 279 18.02 -27.95 40.38
N LEU A 280 17.30 -28.72 39.55
CA LEU A 280 17.10 -30.15 39.77
C LEU A 280 18.41 -30.95 39.69
N LEU A 281 19.33 -30.54 38.79
CA LEU A 281 20.65 -31.17 38.67
C LEU A 281 21.64 -30.67 39.75
N ALA A 282 21.54 -29.40 40.15
CA ALA A 282 22.39 -28.81 41.14
C ALA A 282 22.19 -29.40 42.55
N ALA A 283 20.95 -29.75 42.95
CA ALA A 283 20.63 -30.25 44.26
C ALA A 283 21.40 -31.56 44.63
N PRO A 284 21.36 -32.65 43.83
CA PRO A 284 22.15 -33.85 44.10
C PRO A 284 23.65 -33.60 44.00
N THR A 285 24.11 -32.74 43.06
CA THR A 285 25.53 -32.44 42.91
C THR A 285 26.09 -31.73 44.12
N LEU A 286 25.36 -30.82 44.75
CA LEU A 286 25.74 -30.08 45.93
C LEU A 286 25.88 -31.02 47.14
N ILE A 287 24.93 -31.96 47.30
CA ILE A 287 24.99 -32.97 48.36
C ILE A 287 26.18 -33.91 48.11
N ALA A 288 26.39 -34.41 46.90
CA ALA A 288 27.51 -35.26 46.56
C ALA A 288 28.87 -34.59 46.82
N SER A 289 28.97 -33.27 46.43
CA SER A 289 30.18 -32.46 46.67
C SER A 289 30.46 -32.28 48.16
N TRP A 290 29.42 -32.07 48.96
CA TRP A 290 29.56 -31.98 50.43
C TRP A 290 30.17 -33.26 51.04
N TYR A 291 29.67 -34.43 50.66
CA TYR A 291 30.20 -35.72 51.13
C TYR A 291 31.51 -36.17 50.45
N GLY A 292 31.90 -35.52 49.37
CA GLY A 292 33.18 -35.69 48.66
C GLY A 292 34.34 -34.87 49.26
N MET A 293 34.10 -34.08 50.33
CA MET A 293 35.13 -33.27 50.97
C MET A 293 36.01 -34.20 51.90
N ASN A 294 37.32 -33.93 51.89
CA ASN A 294 38.28 -34.71 52.64
C ASN A 294 38.41 -34.25 54.13
N PHE A 295 37.36 -34.42 54.92
CA PHE A 295 37.42 -34.18 56.37
C PHE A 295 37.83 -35.45 57.08
N GLU A 296 38.75 -35.35 58.07
CA GLU A 296 39.21 -36.52 58.90
C GLU A 296 38.10 -37.10 59.75
N PHE A 297 37.12 -36.29 60.15
CA PHE A 297 36.06 -36.73 61.07
C PHE A 297 34.67 -36.45 60.46
N MET A 298 34.12 -37.48 59.79
CA MET A 298 32.74 -37.54 59.33
C MET A 298 32.02 -38.72 59.90
N PRO A 299 31.30 -38.56 61.03
CA PRO A 299 30.69 -39.70 61.75
C PRO A 299 29.61 -40.39 60.89
N GLU A 300 28.97 -39.64 59.99
CA GLU A 300 27.92 -40.15 59.08
C GLU A 300 28.44 -41.21 58.10
N LEU A 301 29.71 -41.18 57.69
CA LEU A 301 30.32 -42.13 56.77
C LEU A 301 30.60 -43.53 57.35
N LYS A 302 30.64 -43.69 58.68
CA LYS A 302 30.94 -44.95 59.36
C LYS A 302 29.72 -45.83 59.54
N GLY A 303 28.51 -45.38 59.30
CA GLY A 303 27.29 -46.15 59.49
C GLY A 303 27.04 -47.16 58.37
N ARG A 304 26.66 -48.40 58.68
CA ARG A 304 26.34 -49.44 57.66
C ARG A 304 25.23 -49.06 56.69
N TYR A 305 24.28 -48.21 57.11
CA TYR A 305 23.13 -47.78 56.34
C TYR A 305 23.23 -46.32 55.82
N SER A 306 24.34 -45.65 56.09
CA SER A 306 24.48 -44.20 55.70
C SER A 306 24.40 -43.95 54.21
N TYR A 307 25.01 -44.78 53.37
CA TYR A 307 24.96 -44.68 51.92
C TYR A 307 23.54 -44.85 51.33
N PRO A 308 22.79 -45.95 51.64
CA PRO A 308 21.43 -46.08 51.13
C PRO A 308 20.47 -45.02 51.70
N ILE A 309 20.64 -44.51 52.90
CA ILE A 309 19.85 -43.44 53.50
C ILE A 309 20.14 -42.15 52.77
N LEU A 310 21.42 -41.87 52.45
CA LEU A 310 21.78 -40.65 51.64
C LEU A 310 21.16 -40.68 50.26
N ILE A 311 21.26 -41.78 49.51
CA ILE A 311 20.64 -41.92 48.20
C ILE A 311 19.13 -41.74 48.29
N GLY A 312 18.48 -42.35 49.24
CA GLY A 312 17.05 -42.23 49.50
C GLY A 312 16.64 -40.79 49.81
N SER A 313 17.40 -40.08 50.66
CA SER A 313 17.12 -38.67 50.98
C SER A 313 17.30 -37.75 49.78
N VAL A 314 18.36 -37.94 48.98
CA VAL A 314 18.57 -37.17 47.70
C VAL A 314 17.44 -37.41 46.73
N ALA A 315 17.00 -38.67 46.57
CA ALA A 315 15.87 -39.00 45.71
C ALA A 315 14.57 -38.30 46.16
N VAL A 316 14.30 -38.32 47.48
CA VAL A 316 13.14 -37.61 48.05
C VAL A 316 13.20 -36.10 47.77
N VAL A 317 14.38 -35.47 48.02
CA VAL A 317 14.60 -34.06 47.78
C VAL A 317 14.36 -33.73 46.28
N CYS A 318 14.91 -34.53 45.37
CA CYS A 318 14.71 -34.36 43.96
C CYS A 318 13.22 -34.49 43.53
N ILE A 319 12.50 -35.48 44.08
CA ILE A 319 11.07 -35.70 43.82
C ILE A 319 10.24 -34.53 44.34
N VAL A 320 10.51 -34.05 45.55
CA VAL A 320 9.81 -32.89 46.13
C VAL A 320 10.08 -31.65 45.33
N LEU A 321 11.35 -31.38 44.98
CA LEU A 321 11.75 -30.25 44.17
C LEU A 321 11.09 -30.30 42.78
N TYR A 322 11.11 -31.45 42.11
CA TYR A 322 10.45 -31.65 40.82
C TYR A 322 8.95 -31.35 40.90
N ARG A 323 8.25 -31.90 41.93
CA ARG A 323 6.83 -31.63 42.13
C ARG A 323 6.54 -30.16 42.42
N TYR A 324 7.39 -29.51 43.19
CA TYR A 324 7.27 -28.09 43.48
C TYR A 324 7.46 -27.25 42.19
N LEU A 325 8.54 -27.50 41.41
CA LEU A 325 8.80 -26.80 40.15
C LEU A 325 7.67 -27.03 39.14
N LYS A 326 7.13 -28.22 39.04
CA LYS A 326 5.96 -28.52 38.19
C LYS A 326 4.70 -27.79 38.66
N LYS A 327 4.48 -27.67 39.97
CA LYS A 327 3.34 -26.94 40.55
C LYS A 327 3.39 -25.43 40.23
N VAL A 328 4.57 -24.83 40.22
CA VAL A 328 4.79 -23.44 39.93
C VAL A 328 5.03 -23.17 38.40
N ARG A 329 4.83 -24.21 37.57
CA ARG A 329 4.97 -24.14 36.08
C ARG A 329 6.35 -23.73 35.60
N TRP A 330 7.41 -24.18 36.31
CA TRP A 330 8.79 -24.00 35.83
C TRP A 330 9.28 -25.21 35.01
N LEU A 331 8.59 -26.34 35.13
CA LEU A 331 8.82 -27.57 34.37
C LEU A 331 7.50 -28.10 33.80
#